data_9e9a8e22f61c4fc778536e7eeba7d6ab
#
_entry.id   9e9a8e22f61c4fc778536e7eeba7d6ab
#
_cell.length_a   1.000
_cell.length_b   1.000
_cell.length_c   1.000
_cell.angle_alpha   90.00
_cell.angle_beta   90.00
_cell.angle_gamma   90.00
#
_symmetry.space_group_name_H-M   'P 1'
#
loop_
_entity.id
_entity.type
_entity.pdbx_description
1 polymer ?
#
loop_
_entity_poly.entity_id
_entity_poly.type
_entity_poly.pdbx_seq_one_letter_code
_entity_poly.pdbx_strand_id
1 'polypeptide(L)'
;EVMQDISIKDTEIMDNMKAAKSALEADKVELEAQRKELKGQKAELDTQNYQMKAKQSELNSSISAAQLSAQDAQKAQKAAQAAIESDELNYEAVKKEIQKSIAAAASSKPQLSFTGFACPLKSYTRVSSEYGWRKNPVSGVNRLHAGIDLAAPGGTPIYAAASGYVQVAGWSSGGYGNYVIIYHGSMSDGNAYSTLYGHMRSVATSAGKYVKQGELIGYVGSTGNSTGNHLHLEVWKGGKKANAVNPRSYIPFPIPLTGSLP
;
A
#
# COMPACT_ATOMS: atom_id res chain seq x y z
N GLU A 1 -90.50 -4.47 64.05
CA GLU A 1 -90.10 -4.05 62.69
C GLU A 1 -88.78 -3.24 62.71
N VAL A 2 -88.66 -2.17 63.48
CA VAL A 2 -87.43 -1.30 63.48
C VAL A 2 -86.17 -2.05 63.94
N MET A 3 -86.23 -2.99 64.91
CA MET A 3 -85.13 -3.77 65.41
C MET A 3 -84.65 -4.82 64.38
N GLN A 4 -85.53 -5.34 63.52
CA GLN A 4 -85.22 -6.29 62.46
C GLN A 4 -84.54 -5.56 61.31
N ASP A 5 -84.98 -4.33 60.93
CA ASP A 5 -84.35 -3.54 59.89
C ASP A 5 -82.93 -3.10 60.27
N ILE A 6 -82.66 -2.82 61.52
CA ILE A 6 -81.34 -2.45 62.05
C ILE A 6 -80.41 -3.69 61.95
N SER A 7 -80.86 -4.87 62.34
CA SER A 7 -80.08 -6.13 62.27
C SER A 7 -79.75 -6.55 60.87
N ILE A 8 -80.64 -6.28 59.91
CA ILE A 8 -80.36 -6.59 58.47
C ILE A 8 -79.28 -5.62 57.92
N LYS A 9 -79.43 -4.33 58.24
CA LYS A 9 -78.41 -3.33 57.81
C LYS A 9 -77.06 -3.56 58.46
N ASP A 10 -76.98 -3.92 59.71
CA ASP A 10 -75.71 -4.29 60.36
C ASP A 10 -75.05 -5.51 59.73
N THR A 11 -75.84 -6.49 59.29
CA THR A 11 -75.34 -7.69 58.59
C THR A 11 -74.80 -7.33 57.20
N GLU A 12 -75.54 -6.47 56.43
CA GLU A 12 -75.05 -5.98 55.12
C GLU A 12 -73.74 -5.14 55.23
N ILE A 13 -73.67 -4.30 56.28
CA ILE A 13 -72.39 -3.54 56.51
C ILE A 13 -71.25 -4.47 56.85
N MET A 14 -71.46 -5.44 57.68
CA MET A 14 -70.44 -6.44 58.03
C MET A 14 -69.99 -7.27 56.82
N ASP A 15 -70.91 -7.66 55.95
CA ASP A 15 -70.55 -8.44 54.71
C ASP A 15 -69.83 -7.53 53.70
N ASN A 16 -70.24 -6.26 53.54
CA ASN A 16 -69.50 -5.30 52.70
C ASN A 16 -68.12 -5.01 53.26
N MET A 17 -67.96 -4.88 54.57
CA MET A 17 -66.65 -4.69 55.21
C MET A 17 -65.77 -5.90 55.04
N LYS A 18 -66.32 -7.11 55.11
CA LYS A 18 -65.60 -8.36 54.90
C LYS A 18 -65.11 -8.52 53.40
N ALA A 19 -66.01 -8.18 52.47
CA ALA A 19 -65.70 -8.15 51.05
C ALA A 19 -64.58 -7.09 50.70
N ALA A 20 -64.73 -5.86 51.26
CA ALA A 20 -63.72 -4.82 51.10
C ALA A 20 -62.34 -5.23 51.68
N LYS A 21 -62.32 -5.88 52.85
CA LYS A 21 -61.13 -6.36 53.49
C LYS A 21 -60.46 -7.47 52.60
N SER A 22 -61.24 -8.37 52.01
CA SER A 22 -60.78 -9.41 51.15
C SER A 22 -60.17 -8.83 49.82
N ALA A 23 -60.84 -7.83 49.24
CA ALA A 23 -60.36 -7.13 48.09
C ALA A 23 -59.03 -6.40 48.38
N LEU A 24 -58.92 -5.70 49.49
CA LEU A 24 -57.70 -5.01 49.90
C LEU A 24 -56.56 -5.94 50.15
N GLU A 25 -56.79 -7.14 50.67
CA GLU A 25 -55.76 -8.16 50.86
C GLU A 25 -55.26 -8.74 49.49
N ALA A 26 -56.18 -8.92 48.52
CA ALA A 26 -55.85 -9.33 47.16
C ALA A 26 -54.99 -8.27 46.45
N ASP A 27 -55.42 -6.99 46.53
CA ASP A 27 -54.67 -5.86 45.95
C ASP A 27 -53.25 -5.73 46.54
N LYS A 28 -53.12 -5.96 47.85
CA LYS A 28 -51.84 -5.96 48.54
C LYS A 28 -50.89 -7.06 48.02
N VAL A 29 -51.41 -8.27 47.81
CA VAL A 29 -50.61 -9.38 47.24
C VAL A 29 -50.17 -9.07 45.82
N GLU A 30 -51.07 -8.49 45.01
CA GLU A 30 -50.74 -8.12 43.64
C GLU A 30 -49.66 -7.00 43.61
N LEU A 31 -49.82 -5.99 44.47
CA LEU A 31 -48.82 -4.91 44.57
C LEU A 31 -47.44 -5.41 45.02
N GLU A 32 -47.40 -6.36 45.95
CA GLU A 32 -46.13 -7.00 46.35
C GLU A 32 -45.50 -7.79 45.22
N ALA A 33 -46.27 -8.49 44.39
CA ALA A 33 -45.80 -9.20 43.19
C ALA A 33 -45.24 -8.21 42.15
N GLN A 34 -45.96 -7.13 41.86
CA GLN A 34 -45.51 -6.07 40.96
C GLN A 34 -44.22 -5.39 41.44
N ARG A 35 -44.10 -5.11 42.74
CA ARG A 35 -42.87 -4.56 43.35
C ARG A 35 -41.69 -5.52 43.19
N LYS A 36 -41.88 -6.82 43.32
CA LYS A 36 -40.83 -7.82 43.16
C LYS A 36 -40.37 -7.88 41.72
N GLU A 37 -41.31 -7.88 40.77
CA GLU A 37 -41.02 -7.86 39.34
C GLU A 37 -40.23 -6.59 38.92
N LEU A 38 -40.72 -5.41 39.35
CA LEU A 38 -40.04 -4.14 39.06
C LEU A 38 -38.63 -4.07 39.64
N LYS A 39 -38.39 -4.66 40.81
CA LYS A 39 -37.07 -4.78 41.40
C LYS A 39 -36.15 -5.68 40.57
N GLY A 40 -36.70 -6.77 39.99
CA GLY A 40 -35.97 -7.63 39.06
C GLY A 40 -35.58 -6.92 37.75
N GLN A 41 -36.54 -6.23 37.13
CA GLN A 41 -36.32 -5.45 35.91
C GLN A 41 -35.29 -4.33 36.13
N LYS A 42 -35.34 -3.66 37.28
CA LYS A 42 -34.33 -2.64 37.63
C LYS A 42 -32.93 -3.23 37.75
N ALA A 43 -32.76 -4.38 38.38
CA ALA A 43 -31.45 -5.06 38.51
C ALA A 43 -30.90 -5.50 37.15
N GLU A 44 -31.76 -5.98 36.25
CA GLU A 44 -31.39 -6.32 34.89
C GLU A 44 -30.96 -5.07 34.10
N LEU A 45 -31.72 -3.98 34.18
CA LEU A 45 -31.37 -2.71 33.52
C LEU A 45 -30.07 -2.14 34.05
N ASP A 46 -29.79 -2.21 35.33
CA ASP A 46 -28.54 -1.76 35.94
C ASP A 46 -27.34 -2.61 35.38
N THR A 47 -27.54 -3.90 35.22
CA THR A 47 -26.55 -4.80 34.62
C THR A 47 -26.30 -4.46 33.15
N GLN A 48 -27.33 -4.24 32.35
CA GLN A 48 -27.24 -3.83 30.95
C GLN A 48 -26.54 -2.48 30.81
N ASN A 49 -26.85 -1.52 31.67
CA ASN A 49 -26.17 -0.22 31.68
C ASN A 49 -24.68 -0.33 32.00
N TYR A 50 -24.29 -1.22 32.92
CA TYR A 50 -22.89 -1.48 33.22
C TYR A 50 -22.16 -2.08 32.02
N GLN A 51 -22.77 -3.09 31.37
CA GLN A 51 -22.21 -3.70 30.14
C GLN A 51 -22.08 -2.71 29.00
N MET A 52 -23.10 -1.85 28.80
CA MET A 52 -23.06 -0.79 27.79
C MET A 52 -21.92 0.20 28.03
N LYS A 53 -21.71 0.63 29.25
CA LYS A 53 -20.59 1.51 29.62
C LYS A 53 -19.24 0.87 29.37
N ALA A 54 -19.07 -0.42 29.67
CA ALA A 54 -17.85 -1.16 29.40
C ALA A 54 -17.56 -1.24 27.88
N LYS A 55 -18.57 -1.61 27.08
CA LYS A 55 -18.46 -1.63 25.62
C LYS A 55 -18.16 -0.26 25.01
N GLN A 56 -18.75 0.80 25.54
CA GLN A 56 -18.48 2.17 25.11
C GLN A 56 -17.01 2.57 25.37
N SER A 57 -16.47 2.18 26.51
CA SER A 57 -15.05 2.42 26.85
C SER A 57 -14.10 1.67 25.90
N GLU A 58 -14.40 0.39 25.63
CA GLU A 58 -13.64 -0.43 24.69
C GLU A 58 -13.67 0.13 23.26
N LEU A 59 -14.85 0.53 22.80
CA LEU A 59 -15.03 1.16 21.50
C LEU A 59 -14.25 2.47 21.38
N ASN A 60 -14.29 3.32 22.39
CA ASN A 60 -13.53 4.57 22.40
C ASN A 60 -12.02 4.33 22.34
N SER A 61 -11.52 3.31 23.05
CA SER A 61 -10.11 2.91 22.98
C SER A 61 -9.72 2.44 21.58
N SER A 62 -10.57 1.63 20.94
CA SER A 62 -10.36 1.13 19.58
C SER A 62 -10.39 2.26 18.53
N ILE A 63 -11.29 3.22 18.68
CA ILE A 63 -11.36 4.41 17.82
C ILE A 63 -10.08 5.24 17.96
N SER A 64 -9.61 5.47 19.17
CA SER A 64 -8.38 6.23 19.42
C SER A 64 -7.15 5.53 18.80
N ALA A 65 -7.04 4.21 18.94
CA ALA A 65 -5.97 3.43 18.33
C ALA A 65 -6.03 3.49 16.79
N ALA A 66 -7.21 3.37 16.20
CA ALA A 66 -7.41 3.48 14.75
C ALA A 66 -7.05 4.87 14.22
N GLN A 67 -7.39 5.94 14.95
CA GLN A 67 -7.06 7.32 14.60
C GLN A 67 -5.54 7.56 14.61
N LEU A 68 -4.82 7.05 15.62
CA LEU A 68 -3.35 7.11 15.67
C LEU A 68 -2.72 6.38 14.49
N SER A 69 -3.18 5.17 14.18
CA SER A 69 -2.69 4.40 13.04
C SER A 69 -2.94 5.10 11.70
N ALA A 70 -4.09 5.77 11.53
CA ALA A 70 -4.40 6.56 10.34
C ALA A 70 -3.50 7.79 10.20
N GLN A 71 -3.18 8.47 11.30
CA GLN A 71 -2.25 9.60 11.31
C GLN A 71 -0.82 9.17 10.93
N ASP A 72 -0.35 8.04 11.47
CA ASP A 72 0.98 7.50 11.14
C ASP A 72 1.07 7.09 9.67
N ALA A 73 0.03 6.45 9.12
CA ALA A 73 -0.05 6.12 7.71
C ALA A 73 -0.04 7.38 6.81
N GLN A 74 -0.74 8.43 7.21
CA GLN A 74 -0.77 9.70 6.47
C GLN A 74 0.57 10.43 6.52
N LYS A 75 1.27 10.38 7.66
CA LYS A 75 2.62 10.92 7.83
C LYS A 75 3.64 10.17 6.97
N ALA A 76 3.56 8.84 6.95
CA ALA A 76 4.40 7.99 6.10
C ALA A 76 4.15 8.25 4.60
N GLN A 77 2.89 8.44 4.20
CA GLN A 77 2.53 8.78 2.82
C GLN A 77 3.11 10.14 2.40
N LYS A 78 3.01 11.17 3.26
CA LYS A 78 3.60 12.49 2.99
C LYS A 78 5.12 12.43 2.87
N ALA A 79 5.78 11.66 3.75
CA ALA A 79 7.23 11.48 3.68
C ALA A 79 7.67 10.77 2.39
N ALA A 80 6.93 9.73 1.98
CA ALA A 80 7.17 9.02 0.71
C ALA A 80 6.96 9.95 -0.50
N GLN A 81 5.92 10.77 -0.49
CA GLN A 81 5.66 11.72 -1.56
C GLN A 81 6.76 12.78 -1.67
N ALA A 82 7.21 13.35 -0.55
CA ALA A 82 8.31 14.31 -0.52
C ALA A 82 9.63 13.71 -1.01
N ALA A 83 9.89 12.43 -0.70
CA ALA A 83 11.05 11.70 -1.21
C ALA A 83 10.99 11.53 -2.74
N ILE A 84 9.82 11.19 -3.29
CA ILE A 84 9.61 11.08 -4.74
C ILE A 84 9.85 12.42 -5.42
N GLU A 85 9.30 13.53 -4.89
CA GLU A 85 9.50 14.87 -5.43
C GLU A 85 10.98 15.30 -5.39
N SER A 86 11.70 14.98 -4.32
CA SER A 86 13.13 15.23 -4.19
C SER A 86 13.95 14.44 -5.24
N ASP A 87 13.61 13.18 -5.46
CA ASP A 87 14.26 12.33 -6.47
C ASP A 87 13.98 12.84 -7.90
N GLU A 88 12.77 13.33 -8.17
CA GLU A 88 12.41 13.94 -9.47
C GLU A 88 13.16 15.26 -9.73
N LEU A 89 13.29 16.11 -8.71
CA LEU A 89 14.08 17.36 -8.81
C LEU A 89 15.57 17.06 -9.06
N ASN A 90 16.11 16.07 -8.35
CA ASN A 90 17.50 15.65 -8.52
C ASN A 90 17.74 15.03 -9.92
N TYR A 91 16.79 14.23 -10.41
CA TYR A 91 16.79 13.68 -11.75
C TYR A 91 16.80 14.79 -12.83
N GLU A 92 15.92 15.80 -12.72
CA GLU A 92 15.87 16.89 -13.70
C GLU A 92 17.12 17.78 -13.64
N ALA A 93 17.72 17.99 -12.47
CA ALA A 93 18.97 18.72 -12.30
C ALA A 93 20.14 17.99 -12.97
N VAL A 94 20.30 16.69 -12.70
CA VAL A 94 21.33 15.84 -13.31
C VAL A 94 21.13 15.75 -14.84
N LYS A 95 19.91 15.60 -15.30
CA LYS A 95 19.57 15.59 -16.72
C LYS A 95 19.96 16.91 -17.42
N LYS A 96 19.73 18.07 -16.80
CA LYS A 96 20.12 19.38 -17.32
C LYS A 96 21.64 19.50 -17.43
N GLU A 97 22.38 19.01 -16.43
CA GLU A 97 23.85 18.97 -16.42
C GLU A 97 24.39 18.07 -17.53
N ILE A 98 23.80 16.89 -17.71
CA ILE A 98 24.15 15.93 -18.77
C ILE A 98 23.80 16.51 -20.15
N GLN A 99 22.63 17.13 -20.32
CA GLN A 99 22.29 17.79 -21.58
C GLN A 99 23.28 18.92 -21.93
N LYS A 100 23.73 19.67 -20.92
CA LYS A 100 24.76 20.67 -21.07
C LYS A 100 26.11 20.05 -21.47
N SER A 101 26.47 18.94 -20.84
CA SER A 101 27.70 18.19 -21.14
C SER A 101 27.63 17.52 -22.52
N ILE A 102 26.47 16.99 -22.92
CA ILE A 102 26.22 16.44 -24.26
C ILE A 102 26.25 17.55 -25.32
N ALA A 103 25.64 18.73 -25.05
CA ALA A 103 25.69 19.88 -25.96
C ALA A 103 27.12 20.42 -26.12
N ALA A 104 27.91 20.45 -25.03
CA ALA A 104 29.32 20.80 -25.08
C ALA A 104 30.18 19.76 -25.81
N ALA A 105 29.82 18.48 -25.74
CA ALA A 105 30.48 17.39 -26.47
C ALA A 105 29.97 17.22 -27.93
N ALA A 106 28.77 17.71 -28.24
CA ALA A 106 28.14 17.58 -29.56
C ALA A 106 28.77 18.49 -30.62
N SER A 107 29.56 19.49 -30.19
CA SER A 107 30.37 20.28 -31.13
C SER A 107 31.54 19.48 -31.75
N SER A 108 31.79 18.23 -31.32
CA SER A 108 32.94 17.43 -31.80
C SER A 108 32.73 15.90 -31.85
N LYS A 109 31.51 15.37 -31.65
CA LYS A 109 31.25 13.91 -31.66
C LYS A 109 29.97 13.49 -32.41
N PRO A 110 29.97 12.29 -33.05
CA PRO A 110 28.79 11.80 -33.77
C PRO A 110 27.58 11.64 -32.85
N GLN A 111 26.41 11.88 -33.41
CA GLN A 111 25.12 11.70 -32.74
C GLN A 111 25.02 10.31 -32.16
N LEU A 112 24.71 10.20 -30.84
CA LEU A 112 24.54 8.91 -30.19
C LEU A 112 23.35 8.21 -30.80
N SER A 113 23.60 7.05 -31.40
CA SER A 113 22.59 6.13 -31.93
C SER A 113 22.92 4.71 -31.56
N PHE A 114 21.93 3.87 -31.41
CA PHE A 114 22.10 2.45 -31.16
C PHE A 114 21.14 1.61 -32.00
N THR A 115 21.49 0.36 -32.27
CA THR A 115 20.76 -0.52 -33.19
C THR A 115 19.72 -1.40 -32.50
N GLY A 116 19.72 -1.47 -31.17
CA GLY A 116 18.76 -2.25 -30.39
C GLY A 116 19.30 -2.59 -29.01
N PHE A 117 18.42 -3.15 -28.19
CA PHE A 117 18.73 -3.55 -26.82
C PHE A 117 19.12 -5.05 -26.73
N ALA A 118 20.02 -5.36 -25.82
CA ALA A 118 20.31 -6.71 -25.37
C ALA A 118 19.74 -6.96 -23.96
N CYS A 119 19.47 -8.23 -23.63
CA CYS A 119 19.08 -8.59 -22.28
C CYS A 119 20.20 -8.25 -21.29
N PRO A 120 19.93 -7.51 -20.21
CA PRO A 120 20.95 -7.07 -19.26
C PRO A 120 21.45 -8.17 -18.33
N LEU A 121 20.79 -9.34 -18.30
CA LEU A 121 21.22 -10.51 -17.56
C LEU A 121 21.56 -11.65 -18.54
N LYS A 122 22.74 -12.25 -18.37
CA LYS A 122 23.13 -13.45 -19.14
C LYS A 122 22.29 -14.67 -18.76
N SER A 123 21.82 -14.72 -17.52
CA SER A 123 20.91 -15.75 -16.99
C SER A 123 20.02 -15.18 -15.91
N TYR A 124 18.78 -15.64 -15.85
CA TYR A 124 17.81 -15.35 -14.80
C TYR A 124 16.85 -16.54 -14.69
N THR A 125 16.19 -16.70 -13.52
CA THR A 125 15.38 -17.88 -13.23
C THR A 125 14.03 -17.81 -13.93
N ARG A 126 13.39 -16.61 -13.86
CA ARG A 126 12.07 -16.36 -14.44
C ARG A 126 11.80 -14.87 -14.50
N VAL A 127 10.84 -14.48 -15.29
CA VAL A 127 10.19 -13.17 -15.13
C VAL A 127 9.23 -13.27 -13.96
N SER A 128 9.52 -12.55 -12.88
CA SER A 128 8.69 -12.58 -11.65
C SER A 128 7.56 -11.58 -11.66
N SER A 129 7.65 -10.53 -12.49
CA SER A 129 6.57 -9.57 -12.69
C SER A 129 6.69 -8.88 -14.05
N GLU A 130 5.56 -8.76 -14.72
CA GLU A 130 5.45 -8.11 -16.03
C GLU A 130 5.16 -6.61 -15.89
N TYR A 131 5.41 -5.86 -16.97
CA TYR A 131 4.95 -4.50 -17.13
C TYR A 131 3.42 -4.45 -17.16
N GLY A 132 2.82 -3.49 -16.49
CA GLY A 132 1.38 -3.25 -16.54
C GLY A 132 0.74 -2.99 -15.18
N TRP A 133 -0.57 -2.77 -15.19
CA TRP A 133 -1.34 -2.56 -13.96
C TRP A 133 -1.46 -3.85 -13.15
N ARG A 134 -1.04 -3.80 -11.90
CA ARG A 134 -1.09 -4.94 -10.98
C ARG A 134 -1.26 -4.49 -9.53
N LYS A 135 -1.72 -5.40 -8.69
CA LYS A 135 -1.67 -5.22 -7.24
C LYS A 135 -0.21 -5.21 -6.78
N ASN A 136 0.21 -4.13 -6.15
CA ASN A 136 1.58 -4.02 -5.65
C ASN A 136 1.80 -5.02 -4.50
N PRO A 137 2.82 -5.89 -4.54
CA PRO A 137 3.02 -6.94 -3.55
C PRO A 137 3.41 -6.41 -2.16
N VAL A 138 3.88 -5.17 -2.06
CA VAL A 138 4.27 -4.55 -0.79
C VAL A 138 3.13 -3.73 -0.20
N SER A 139 2.49 -2.87 -0.99
CA SER A 139 1.43 -1.96 -0.51
C SER A 139 0.02 -2.51 -0.68
N GLY A 140 -0.18 -3.56 -1.46
CA GLY A 140 -1.50 -4.12 -1.78
C GLY A 140 -2.39 -3.25 -2.68
N VAL A 141 -1.92 -2.06 -3.10
CA VAL A 141 -2.68 -1.11 -3.94
C VAL A 141 -2.43 -1.40 -5.42
N ASN A 142 -3.45 -1.24 -6.25
CA ASN A 142 -3.29 -1.31 -7.70
C ASN A 142 -2.46 -0.13 -8.20
N ARG A 143 -1.33 -0.43 -8.86
CA ARG A 143 -0.47 0.58 -9.50
C ARG A 143 0.15 0.03 -10.78
N LEU A 144 0.55 0.93 -11.65
CA LEU A 144 1.32 0.58 -12.82
C LEU A 144 2.72 0.10 -12.41
N HIS A 145 3.09 -1.12 -12.81
CA HIS A 145 4.46 -1.59 -12.81
C HIS A 145 5.13 -1.10 -14.10
N ALA A 146 6.00 -0.11 -13.97
CA ALA A 146 6.59 0.60 -15.11
C ALA A 146 7.72 -0.16 -15.80
N GLY A 147 8.02 -1.38 -15.37
CA GLY A 147 9.12 -2.22 -15.86
C GLY A 147 8.78 -3.70 -15.87
N ILE A 148 9.82 -4.50 -15.95
CA ILE A 148 9.78 -5.96 -15.84
C ILE A 148 10.76 -6.39 -14.75
N ASP A 149 10.36 -7.40 -13.95
CA ASP A 149 11.19 -7.94 -12.88
C ASP A 149 11.77 -9.30 -13.30
N LEU A 150 13.10 -9.38 -13.36
CA LEU A 150 13.84 -10.58 -13.69
C LEU A 150 14.43 -11.19 -12.41
N ALA A 151 13.83 -12.28 -11.91
CA ALA A 151 14.33 -12.99 -10.74
C ALA A 151 15.67 -13.67 -11.04
N ALA A 152 16.69 -13.33 -10.25
CA ALA A 152 18.03 -13.90 -10.35
C ALA A 152 18.70 -13.92 -8.97
N PRO A 153 19.68 -14.80 -8.73
CA PRO A 153 20.43 -14.80 -7.47
C PRO A 153 21.07 -13.45 -7.17
N GLY A 154 21.11 -13.08 -5.88
CA GLY A 154 21.82 -11.87 -5.44
C GLY A 154 23.29 -11.93 -5.83
N GLY A 155 23.80 -10.83 -6.40
CA GLY A 155 25.17 -10.79 -6.93
C GLY A 155 25.32 -11.21 -8.40
N THR A 156 24.24 -11.61 -9.08
CA THR A 156 24.28 -11.84 -10.54
C THR A 156 24.68 -10.54 -11.24
N PRO A 157 25.68 -10.56 -12.17
CA PRO A 157 26.11 -9.36 -12.88
C PRO A 157 25.00 -8.79 -13.77
N ILE A 158 24.85 -7.47 -13.73
CA ILE A 158 23.95 -6.70 -14.58
C ILE A 158 24.78 -5.94 -15.61
N TYR A 159 24.39 -6.01 -16.87
CA TYR A 159 25.08 -5.39 -17.99
C TYR A 159 24.22 -4.30 -18.64
N ALA A 160 24.85 -3.31 -19.24
CA ALA A 160 24.15 -2.27 -19.99
C ALA A 160 23.41 -2.88 -21.19
N ALA A 161 22.10 -2.66 -21.27
CA ALA A 161 21.27 -3.18 -22.36
C ALA A 161 21.59 -2.58 -23.72
N ALA A 162 22.14 -1.37 -23.77
CA ALA A 162 22.68 -0.71 -24.95
C ALA A 162 23.82 0.23 -24.54
N SER A 163 24.63 0.66 -25.50
CA SER A 163 25.66 1.68 -25.27
C SER A 163 25.01 3.02 -24.94
N GLY A 164 25.61 3.81 -24.05
CA GLY A 164 25.06 5.10 -23.66
C GLY A 164 25.81 5.79 -22.54
N TYR A 165 25.31 6.93 -22.11
CA TYR A 165 25.82 7.66 -20.96
C TYR A 165 25.02 7.35 -19.70
N VAL A 166 25.70 7.02 -18.63
CA VAL A 166 25.10 6.83 -17.30
C VAL A 166 24.60 8.18 -16.80
N GLN A 167 23.30 8.35 -16.72
CA GLN A 167 22.64 9.56 -16.18
C GLN A 167 22.66 9.57 -14.65
N VAL A 168 22.36 8.41 -14.06
CA VAL A 168 22.30 8.21 -12.61
C VAL A 168 22.99 6.91 -12.25
N ALA A 169 23.73 6.93 -11.14
CA ALA A 169 24.32 5.76 -10.51
C ALA A 169 24.34 6.04 -9.00
N GLY A 170 23.41 5.47 -8.24
CA GLY A 170 23.27 5.82 -6.82
C GLY A 170 22.10 5.16 -6.12
N TRP A 171 21.60 5.83 -5.10
CA TRP A 171 20.51 5.38 -4.24
C TRP A 171 19.23 6.22 -4.46
N SER A 172 18.07 5.55 -4.52
CA SER A 172 16.75 6.17 -4.55
C SER A 172 15.94 5.78 -3.32
N SER A 173 15.50 6.79 -2.54
CA SER A 173 14.52 6.61 -1.47
C SER A 173 13.10 6.36 -1.99
N GLY A 174 12.83 6.67 -3.27
CA GLY A 174 11.54 6.48 -3.94
C GLY A 174 11.19 5.03 -4.30
N GLY A 175 11.99 4.05 -3.85
CA GLY A 175 11.68 2.64 -3.97
C GLY A 175 12.67 1.81 -4.79
N TYR A 176 13.44 2.37 -5.70
CA TYR A 176 14.40 1.61 -6.54
C TYR A 176 15.63 1.08 -5.77
N GLY A 177 15.91 1.63 -4.57
CA GLY A 177 17.14 1.31 -3.85
C GLY A 177 18.39 1.76 -4.63
N ASN A 178 19.42 0.93 -4.70
CA ASN A 178 20.55 1.17 -5.59
C ASN A 178 20.10 0.99 -7.05
N TYR A 179 20.38 1.97 -7.90
CA TYR A 179 19.91 1.98 -9.27
C TYR A 179 20.84 2.69 -10.23
N VAL A 180 20.70 2.37 -11.51
CA VAL A 180 21.41 3.01 -12.61
C VAL A 180 20.40 3.43 -13.67
N ILE A 181 20.58 4.61 -14.27
CA ILE A 181 19.87 5.04 -15.46
C ILE A 181 20.89 5.32 -16.55
N ILE A 182 20.66 4.77 -17.76
CA ILE A 182 21.52 4.97 -18.93
C ILE A 182 20.70 5.62 -20.04
N TYR A 183 21.19 6.73 -20.58
CA TYR A 183 20.68 7.38 -21.78
C TYR A 183 21.41 6.85 -23.02
N HIS A 184 20.67 6.32 -23.99
CA HIS A 184 21.21 5.62 -25.16
C HIS A 184 21.20 6.47 -26.44
N GLY A 185 20.58 7.66 -26.40
CA GLY A 185 20.38 8.43 -27.63
C GLY A 185 19.19 7.90 -28.44
N SER A 186 19.22 8.16 -29.75
CA SER A 186 18.11 7.82 -30.65
C SER A 186 18.25 6.46 -31.29
N MET A 187 17.14 5.74 -31.41
CA MET A 187 17.01 4.52 -32.21
C MET A 187 16.59 4.86 -33.65
N SER A 188 16.55 3.86 -34.53
CA SER A 188 16.12 4.00 -35.92
C SER A 188 14.71 4.56 -36.11
N ASP A 189 13.86 4.49 -35.10
CA ASP A 189 12.52 5.12 -35.08
C ASP A 189 12.53 6.64 -34.76
N GLY A 190 13.71 7.24 -34.62
CA GLY A 190 13.91 8.66 -34.32
C GLY A 190 13.65 9.04 -32.86
N ASN A 191 13.25 8.11 -32.00
CA ASN A 191 13.01 8.40 -30.59
C ASN A 191 14.26 8.14 -29.75
N ALA A 192 14.50 9.01 -28.77
CA ALA A 192 15.52 8.77 -27.75
C ALA A 192 15.03 7.74 -26.72
N TYR A 193 15.96 6.99 -26.14
CA TYR A 193 15.65 5.97 -25.15
C TYR A 193 16.56 6.03 -23.94
N SER A 194 16.02 5.66 -22.79
CA SER A 194 16.80 5.38 -21.58
C SER A 194 16.35 4.05 -20.96
N THR A 195 17.24 3.42 -20.21
CA THR A 195 16.93 2.25 -19.39
C THR A 195 17.24 2.52 -17.93
N LEU A 196 16.40 1.98 -17.03
CA LEU A 196 16.61 1.98 -15.60
C LEU A 196 16.81 0.56 -15.10
N TYR A 197 17.77 0.40 -14.18
CA TYR A 197 18.13 -0.86 -13.51
C TYR A 197 18.00 -0.65 -12.01
N GLY A 198 16.99 -1.25 -11.36
CA GLY A 198 16.67 -1.06 -9.95
C GLY A 198 17.00 -2.26 -9.07
N HIS A 199 16.84 -2.07 -7.76
CA HIS A 199 17.02 -3.03 -6.67
C HIS A 199 18.41 -3.67 -6.59
N MET A 200 19.42 -2.98 -7.15
CA MET A 200 20.78 -3.49 -7.22
C MET A 200 21.38 -3.69 -5.83
N ARG A 201 22.17 -4.75 -5.65
CA ARG A 201 22.99 -4.95 -4.45
C ARG A 201 24.09 -3.87 -4.37
N SER A 202 24.73 -3.62 -5.50
CA SER A 202 25.77 -2.62 -5.64
C SER A 202 25.88 -2.14 -7.09
N VAL A 203 26.28 -0.89 -7.25
CA VAL A 203 26.54 -0.24 -8.55
C VAL A 203 28.01 -0.38 -8.87
N ALA A 204 28.35 -0.69 -10.15
CA ALA A 204 29.71 -0.86 -10.65
C ALA A 204 30.08 0.19 -11.71
N THR A 205 29.32 1.28 -11.80
CA THR A 205 29.54 2.40 -12.71
C THR A 205 29.33 3.73 -12.00
N SER A 206 29.50 4.86 -12.67
CA SER A 206 29.30 6.20 -12.13
C SER A 206 28.58 7.10 -13.12
N ALA A 207 27.84 8.09 -12.60
CA ALA A 207 27.17 9.09 -13.42
C ALA A 207 28.18 9.84 -14.31
N GLY A 208 27.77 10.17 -15.53
CA GLY A 208 28.61 10.81 -16.56
C GLY A 208 29.49 9.84 -17.37
N LYS A 209 29.67 8.59 -16.93
CA LYS A 209 30.47 7.60 -17.67
C LYS A 209 29.72 7.12 -18.92
N TYR A 210 30.46 6.99 -20.05
CA TYR A 210 29.97 6.24 -21.21
C TYR A 210 30.21 4.76 -21.00
N VAL A 211 29.19 3.94 -21.20
CA VAL A 211 29.25 2.47 -21.13
C VAL A 211 28.85 1.86 -22.47
N LYS A 212 29.50 0.77 -22.83
CA LYS A 212 29.17 -0.01 -24.03
C LYS A 212 28.07 -1.01 -23.73
N GLN A 213 27.27 -1.39 -24.74
CA GLN A 213 26.35 -2.53 -24.60
C GLN A 213 27.10 -3.75 -24.09
N GLY A 214 26.55 -4.43 -23.08
CA GLY A 214 27.19 -5.58 -22.43
C GLY A 214 28.28 -5.21 -21.41
N GLU A 215 28.54 -3.93 -21.13
CA GLU A 215 29.46 -3.52 -20.07
C GLU A 215 28.82 -3.72 -18.70
N LEU A 216 29.60 -4.20 -17.72
CA LEU A 216 29.15 -4.40 -16.35
C LEU A 216 28.77 -3.06 -15.70
N ILE A 217 27.54 -2.97 -15.13
CA ILE A 217 27.05 -1.77 -14.47
C ILE A 217 26.67 -1.98 -13.00
N GLY A 218 26.58 -3.22 -12.54
CA GLY A 218 26.30 -3.56 -11.15
C GLY A 218 25.86 -5.00 -10.96
N TYR A 219 25.22 -5.27 -9.84
CA TYR A 219 24.85 -6.63 -9.43
C TYR A 219 23.43 -6.69 -8.87
N VAL A 220 22.70 -7.76 -9.19
CA VAL A 220 21.35 -8.04 -8.70
C VAL A 220 21.32 -8.05 -7.17
N GLY A 221 20.27 -7.47 -6.62
CA GLY A 221 20.00 -7.43 -5.19
C GLY A 221 18.52 -7.37 -4.87
N SER A 222 18.23 -6.84 -3.68
CA SER A 222 16.87 -6.63 -3.16
C SER A 222 16.83 -5.33 -2.33
N THR A 223 17.51 -4.29 -2.80
CA THR A 223 17.54 -2.98 -2.11
C THR A 223 16.31 -2.14 -2.44
N GLY A 224 15.95 -1.20 -1.56
CA GLY A 224 14.77 -0.38 -1.72
C GLY A 224 13.47 -1.17 -1.45
N ASN A 225 12.43 -0.88 -2.22
CA ASN A 225 11.11 -1.49 -2.05
C ASN A 225 11.00 -2.82 -2.84
N SER A 226 11.58 -3.87 -2.31
CA SER A 226 11.73 -5.18 -2.96
C SER A 226 11.41 -6.32 -1.98
N THR A 227 10.80 -7.39 -2.49
CA THR A 227 10.46 -8.60 -1.71
C THR A 227 11.42 -9.76 -1.88
N GLY A 228 12.45 -9.62 -2.72
CA GLY A 228 13.46 -10.66 -3.00
C GLY A 228 14.41 -10.27 -4.10
N ASN A 229 15.45 -11.08 -4.32
CA ASN A 229 16.49 -10.77 -5.31
C ASN A 229 15.94 -10.81 -6.75
N HIS A 230 15.97 -9.66 -7.42
CA HIS A 230 15.59 -9.50 -8.82
C HIS A 230 16.23 -8.23 -9.41
N LEU A 231 16.27 -8.15 -10.73
CA LEU A 231 16.51 -6.92 -11.47
C LEU A 231 15.16 -6.33 -11.86
N HIS A 232 14.86 -5.12 -11.42
CA HIS A 232 13.79 -4.30 -11.97
C HIS A 232 14.34 -3.51 -13.16
N LEU A 233 13.75 -3.70 -14.35
CA LEU A 233 14.22 -3.12 -15.61
C LEU A 233 13.11 -2.31 -16.26
N GLU A 234 13.37 -1.01 -16.51
CA GLU A 234 12.46 -0.14 -17.25
C GLU A 234 13.07 0.29 -18.58
N VAL A 235 12.25 0.53 -19.60
CA VAL A 235 12.60 1.19 -20.86
C VAL A 235 11.76 2.45 -21.00
N TRP A 236 12.40 3.59 -21.22
CA TRP A 236 11.74 4.89 -21.33
C TRP A 236 11.89 5.45 -22.73
N LYS A 237 10.77 5.58 -23.46
CA LYS A 237 10.73 6.24 -24.77
C LYS A 237 10.73 7.76 -24.58
N GLY A 238 11.52 8.48 -25.39
CA GLY A 238 11.76 9.91 -25.21
C GLY A 238 12.68 10.23 -24.02
N GLY A 239 13.32 9.23 -23.41
CA GLY A 239 14.29 9.38 -22.33
C GLY A 239 13.68 9.83 -20.98
N LYS A 240 12.37 9.73 -20.79
CA LYS A 240 11.64 10.21 -19.59
C LYS A 240 10.85 9.07 -18.93
N LYS A 241 10.89 9.00 -17.60
CA LYS A 241 10.16 8.01 -16.78
C LYS A 241 8.64 8.02 -17.06
N ALA A 242 8.05 9.19 -17.28
CA ALA A 242 6.62 9.33 -17.59
C ALA A 242 6.21 8.55 -18.86
N ASN A 243 7.16 8.24 -19.73
CA ASN A 243 6.96 7.50 -20.97
C ASN A 243 7.55 6.08 -20.87
N ALA A 244 7.44 5.44 -19.73
CA ALA A 244 7.82 4.04 -19.56
C ALA A 244 6.98 3.16 -20.47
N VAL A 245 7.63 2.28 -21.21
CA VAL A 245 7.05 1.35 -22.19
C VAL A 245 7.35 -0.09 -21.78
N ASN A 246 6.56 -1.03 -22.30
CA ASN A 246 6.77 -2.45 -22.01
C ASN A 246 8.16 -2.90 -22.51
N PRO A 247 9.09 -3.30 -21.61
CA PRO A 247 10.42 -3.73 -22.01
C PRO A 247 10.44 -4.92 -23.00
N ARG A 248 9.43 -5.79 -22.97
CA ARG A 248 9.32 -6.91 -23.91
C ARG A 248 9.24 -6.49 -25.38
N SER A 249 8.74 -5.30 -25.65
CA SER A 249 8.67 -4.78 -27.02
C SER A 249 10.02 -4.34 -27.59
N TYR A 250 11.04 -4.23 -26.73
CA TYR A 250 12.35 -3.68 -27.11
C TYR A 250 13.52 -4.59 -26.81
N ILE A 251 13.42 -5.43 -25.79
CA ILE A 251 14.50 -6.28 -25.27
C ILE A 251 14.17 -7.75 -25.51
N PRO A 252 15.01 -8.53 -26.17
CA PRO A 252 14.84 -9.97 -26.27
C PRO A 252 15.13 -10.65 -24.94
N PHE A 253 14.15 -11.34 -24.38
CA PHE A 253 14.32 -12.14 -23.16
C PHE A 253 14.42 -13.62 -23.54
N PRO A 254 15.60 -14.27 -23.42
CA PRO A 254 15.86 -15.62 -23.94
C PRO A 254 15.12 -16.74 -23.16
N ILE A 255 14.62 -16.47 -21.95
CA ILE A 255 13.91 -17.46 -21.14
C ILE A 255 12.41 -17.24 -21.32
N PRO A 256 11.66 -18.22 -21.86
CA PRO A 256 10.21 -18.11 -21.96
C PRO A 256 9.57 -18.03 -20.55
N LEU A 257 8.40 -17.41 -20.48
CA LEU A 257 7.57 -17.40 -19.27
C LEU A 257 7.23 -18.85 -18.89
N THR A 258 7.98 -19.43 -17.96
CA THR A 258 7.61 -20.68 -17.32
C THR A 258 6.95 -20.32 -15.98
N GLY A 259 5.63 -20.37 -15.95
CA GLY A 259 4.85 -20.19 -14.73
C GLY A 259 3.65 -19.29 -14.96
N SER A 260 2.48 -19.90 -14.92
CA SER A 260 1.23 -19.18 -14.70
C SER A 260 1.38 -18.34 -13.44
N LEU A 261 1.12 -17.04 -13.56
CA LEU A 261 0.95 -16.18 -12.39
C LEU A 261 -0.24 -16.71 -11.57
N PRO A 262 -0.15 -16.79 -10.24
CA PRO A 262 -1.30 -17.09 -9.40
C PRO A 262 -2.34 -15.97 -9.44
#